data_a15c3ba3ca30c55ed1e0b7606d9d2c8b
#
_entry.id   a15c3ba3ca30c55ed1e0b7606d9d2c8b
#
_cell.length_a   1.000
_cell.length_b   1.000
_cell.length_c   1.000
_cell.angle_alpha   90.00
_cell.angle_beta   90.00
_cell.angle_gamma   90.00
#
_symmetry.space_group_name_H-M   'P 1'
#
loop_
_entity.id
_entity.type
_entity.pdbx_description
1 polymer ?
#
loop_
_entity_poly.entity_id
_entity_poly.type
_entity_poly.pdbx_seq_one_letter_code
_entity_poly.pdbx_strand_id
1 'polypeptide(L)'
;MQPSQKNKFGRVDLEVTAFGFGTAPVGNIFREIDEETSDAMFQQSWDHGIRFYDTAPMYGHGLSELRTGHSLRWKDRDEFVLASKVGRVLKPARKQDIDYAPWTNAGRFTMEFDYS
;
A
#
# COMPACT_ATOMS: atom_id res chain seq x y z
N MET A 1 -18.57 6.71 -14.95
CA MET A 1 -17.16 6.29 -14.83
C MET A 1 -17.13 4.89 -14.22
N GLN A 2 -16.47 3.95 -14.87
CA GLN A 2 -16.31 2.58 -14.34
C GLN A 2 -14.98 2.50 -13.57
N PRO A 3 -14.89 1.80 -12.42
CA PRO A 3 -13.64 1.66 -11.67
C PRO A 3 -12.49 1.10 -12.51
N SER A 4 -12.80 0.15 -13.40
CA SER A 4 -11.85 -0.52 -14.30
C SER A 4 -11.47 0.27 -15.55
N GLN A 5 -12.10 1.40 -15.80
CA GLN A 5 -11.79 2.25 -16.96
C GLN A 5 -10.32 2.70 -16.87
N LYS A 6 -9.55 2.47 -17.92
CA LYS A 6 -8.15 2.87 -17.99
C LYS A 6 -8.01 4.29 -18.53
N ASN A 7 -7.13 5.05 -17.92
CA ASN A 7 -6.77 6.40 -18.33
C ASN A 7 -5.24 6.49 -18.45
N LYS A 8 -4.79 7.24 -19.44
CA LYS A 8 -3.37 7.50 -19.65
C LYS A 8 -2.78 8.30 -18.49
N PHE A 9 -1.64 7.87 -17.98
CA PHE A 9 -0.96 8.54 -16.88
C PHE A 9 0.01 9.61 -17.40
N GLY A 10 -0.52 10.81 -17.57
CA GLY A 10 0.28 11.94 -18.07
C GLY A 10 0.79 11.71 -19.50
N ARG A 11 2.09 11.93 -19.71
CA ARG A 11 2.75 11.83 -21.02
C ARG A 11 3.53 10.53 -21.23
N VAL A 12 3.56 9.66 -20.21
CA VAL A 12 4.26 8.39 -20.27
C VAL A 12 3.38 7.29 -20.86
N ASP A 13 4.01 6.24 -21.35
CA ASP A 13 3.29 5.06 -21.86
C ASP A 13 2.88 4.14 -20.70
N LEU A 14 1.99 4.67 -19.87
CA LEU A 14 1.41 3.98 -18.73
C LEU A 14 -0.08 4.30 -18.64
N GLU A 15 -0.87 3.28 -18.41
CA GLU A 15 -2.31 3.43 -18.12
C GLU A 15 -2.61 2.98 -16.70
N VAL A 16 -3.47 3.71 -16.03
CA VAL A 16 -3.98 3.36 -14.69
C VAL A 16 -5.50 3.28 -14.72
N THR A 17 -6.08 2.47 -13.85
CA THR A 17 -7.53 2.45 -13.69
C THR A 17 -8.03 3.77 -13.11
N ALA A 18 -9.26 4.19 -13.47
CA ALA A 18 -9.86 5.44 -13.04
C ALA A 18 -9.94 5.54 -11.51
N PHE A 19 -10.16 4.41 -10.84
CA PHE A 19 -10.05 4.31 -9.39
C PHE A 19 -8.76 3.57 -9.03
N GLY A 20 -8.08 4.09 -8.00
CA GLY A 20 -6.95 3.44 -7.35
C GLY A 20 -7.33 2.97 -5.95
N PHE A 21 -6.62 1.96 -5.48
CA PHE A 21 -6.74 1.46 -4.11
C PHE A 21 -5.60 2.03 -3.28
N GLY A 22 -5.92 3.00 -2.41
CA GLY A 22 -4.98 3.55 -1.44
C GLY A 22 -4.87 2.65 -0.22
N THR A 23 -3.66 2.25 0.14
CA THR A 23 -3.41 1.16 1.10
C THR A 23 -3.12 1.62 2.53
N ALA A 24 -3.31 2.89 2.88
CA ALA A 24 -3.15 3.37 4.25
C ALA A 24 -4.05 2.61 5.26
N PRO A 25 -5.33 2.32 4.95
CA PRO A 25 -6.17 1.53 5.85
C PRO A 25 -5.61 0.13 6.16
N VAL A 26 -4.98 -0.53 5.19
CA VAL A 26 -4.37 -1.85 5.43
C VAL A 26 -3.03 -1.77 6.17
N GLY A 27 -2.51 -0.56 6.39
CA GLY A 27 -1.42 -0.28 7.33
C GLY A 27 -1.89 -0.02 8.76
N ASN A 28 -3.17 -0.24 9.07
CA ASN A 28 -3.76 0.01 10.39
C ASN A 28 -3.77 1.50 10.79
N ILE A 29 -4.09 2.40 9.87
CA ILE A 29 -4.28 3.81 10.21
C ILE A 29 -5.53 3.98 11.08
N PHE A 30 -5.39 4.59 12.26
CA PHE A 30 -6.42 4.83 13.27
C PHE A 30 -7.10 3.57 13.84
N ARG A 31 -7.12 2.46 13.12
CA ARG A 31 -7.78 1.23 13.52
C ARG A 31 -7.04 0.00 13.01
N GLU A 32 -6.89 -0.98 13.88
CA GLU A 32 -6.37 -2.29 13.49
C GLU A 32 -7.39 -3.07 12.67
N ILE A 33 -6.92 -3.72 11.62
CA ILE A 33 -7.64 -4.75 10.88
C ILE A 33 -6.81 -6.04 10.87
N ASP A 34 -7.47 -7.17 10.78
CA ASP A 34 -6.80 -8.47 10.67
C ASP A 34 -6.37 -8.79 9.22
N GLU A 35 -5.61 -9.86 9.06
CA GLU A 35 -5.11 -10.28 7.76
C GLU A 35 -6.24 -10.70 6.81
N GLU A 36 -7.26 -11.38 7.32
CA GLU A 36 -8.42 -11.83 6.54
C GLU A 36 -9.17 -10.61 5.95
N THR A 37 -9.40 -9.59 6.76
CA THR A 37 -10.02 -8.34 6.33
C THR A 37 -9.15 -7.64 5.28
N SER A 38 -7.84 -7.57 5.51
CA SER A 38 -6.89 -6.99 4.55
C SER A 38 -6.94 -7.71 3.20
N ASP A 39 -6.85 -9.03 3.20
CA ASP A 39 -6.91 -9.83 1.97
C ASP A 39 -8.26 -9.68 1.25
N ALA A 40 -9.37 -9.64 2.00
CA ALA A 40 -10.69 -9.42 1.43
C ALA A 40 -10.79 -8.04 0.75
N MET A 41 -10.21 -6.98 1.33
CA MET A 41 -10.17 -5.65 0.72
C MET A 41 -9.43 -5.66 -0.62
N PHE A 42 -8.27 -6.30 -0.71
CA PHE A 42 -7.52 -6.45 -1.96
C PHE A 42 -8.30 -7.28 -2.99
N GLN A 43 -8.87 -8.41 -2.58
CA GLN A 43 -9.65 -9.26 -3.48
C GLN A 43 -10.89 -8.53 -4.02
N GLN A 44 -11.63 -7.84 -3.17
CA GLN A 44 -12.78 -7.01 -3.57
C GLN A 44 -12.38 -5.93 -4.57
N SER A 45 -11.29 -5.21 -4.32
CA SER A 45 -10.80 -4.20 -5.25
C SER A 45 -10.44 -4.80 -6.61
N TRP A 46 -9.80 -5.96 -6.60
CA TRP A 46 -9.45 -6.70 -7.82
C TRP A 46 -10.68 -7.13 -8.61
N ASP A 47 -11.69 -7.69 -7.95
CA ASP A 47 -12.92 -8.18 -8.56
C ASP A 47 -13.75 -7.04 -9.17
N HIS A 48 -13.65 -5.82 -8.61
CA HIS A 48 -14.24 -4.61 -9.20
C HIS A 48 -13.38 -3.99 -10.32
N GLY A 49 -12.30 -4.64 -10.71
CA GLY A 49 -11.45 -4.22 -11.82
C GLY A 49 -10.44 -3.13 -11.50
N ILE A 50 -10.22 -2.80 -10.22
CA ILE A 50 -9.15 -1.87 -9.83
C ILE A 50 -7.80 -2.54 -10.08
N ARG A 51 -6.90 -1.81 -10.76
CA ARG A 51 -5.56 -2.28 -11.14
C ARG A 51 -4.48 -1.25 -10.85
N PHE A 52 -4.80 -0.24 -10.04
CA PHE A 52 -3.84 0.75 -9.55
C PHE A 52 -3.84 0.74 -8.02
N TYR A 53 -2.69 0.44 -7.43
CA TYR A 53 -2.48 0.33 -5.98
C TYR A 53 -1.41 1.32 -5.55
N ASP A 54 -1.70 2.10 -4.50
CA ASP A 54 -0.77 3.10 -3.96
C ASP A 54 -0.46 2.81 -2.50
N THR A 55 0.81 2.59 -2.19
CA THR A 55 1.31 2.31 -0.86
C THR A 55 2.46 3.25 -0.46
N ALA A 56 2.98 3.10 0.74
CA ALA A 56 4.14 3.84 1.21
C ALA A 56 4.87 3.08 2.34
N PRO A 57 6.18 3.26 2.50
CA PRO A 57 6.92 2.72 3.63
C PRO A 57 6.35 3.14 4.99
N MET A 58 5.87 4.39 5.09
CA MET A 58 5.29 4.92 6.32
C MET A 58 3.97 4.23 6.72
N TYR A 59 3.20 3.69 5.79
CA TYR A 59 1.89 3.13 6.08
C TYR A 59 2.00 1.88 6.96
N GLY A 60 1.75 2.06 8.26
CA GLY A 60 1.92 1.01 9.25
C GLY A 60 3.38 0.60 9.47
N HIS A 61 4.35 1.49 9.20
CA HIS A 61 5.78 1.20 9.35
C HIS A 61 6.18 -0.11 8.62
N GLY A 62 5.83 -0.21 7.34
CA GLY A 62 6.09 -1.35 6.47
C GLY A 62 4.94 -2.36 6.37
N LEU A 63 3.94 -2.32 7.27
CA LEU A 63 2.84 -3.29 7.27
C LEU A 63 2.01 -3.23 5.98
N SER A 64 1.71 -2.02 5.48
CA SER A 64 0.93 -1.87 4.24
C SER A 64 1.67 -2.44 3.03
N GLU A 65 2.95 -2.17 2.88
CA GLU A 65 3.75 -2.74 1.78
C GLU A 65 3.82 -4.27 1.87
N LEU A 66 3.98 -4.81 3.08
CA LEU A 66 3.98 -6.26 3.32
C LEU A 66 2.64 -6.90 2.91
N ARG A 67 1.53 -6.34 3.35
CA ARG A 67 0.18 -6.83 3.01
C ARG A 67 -0.14 -6.67 1.53
N THR A 68 0.26 -5.56 0.93
CA THR A 68 0.13 -5.33 -0.52
C THR A 68 0.88 -6.39 -1.31
N GLY A 69 2.13 -6.66 -0.97
CA GLY A 69 2.93 -7.70 -1.59
C GLY A 69 2.33 -9.09 -1.38
N HIS A 70 1.84 -9.39 -0.18
CA HIS A 70 1.18 -10.65 0.13
C HIS A 70 -0.05 -10.89 -0.75
N SER A 71 -0.93 -9.92 -0.86
CA SER A 71 -2.20 -10.06 -1.58
C SER A 71 -2.03 -10.04 -3.10
N LEU A 72 -1.06 -9.27 -3.63
CA LEU A 72 -0.85 -9.14 -5.07
C LEU A 72 0.14 -10.16 -5.67
N ARG A 73 0.90 -10.91 -4.86
CA ARG A 73 1.94 -11.82 -5.34
C ARG A 73 1.46 -12.93 -6.30
N TRP A 74 0.18 -13.28 -6.24
CA TRP A 74 -0.43 -14.31 -7.08
C TRP A 74 -1.13 -13.75 -8.32
N LYS A 75 -1.16 -12.43 -8.48
CA LYS A 75 -1.71 -11.75 -9.65
C LYS A 75 -0.61 -11.58 -10.69
N ASP A 76 -0.99 -11.63 -11.97
CA ASP A 76 -0.03 -11.36 -13.04
C ASP A 76 0.53 -9.94 -12.89
N ARG A 77 1.86 -9.82 -12.87
CA ARG A 77 2.53 -8.53 -12.62
C ARG A 77 2.18 -7.47 -13.67
N ASP A 78 1.94 -7.88 -14.89
CA ASP A 78 1.62 -6.98 -16.01
C ASP A 78 0.17 -6.47 -15.96
N GLU A 79 -0.69 -7.06 -15.12
CA GLU A 79 -2.09 -6.66 -15.01
C GLU A 79 -2.33 -5.46 -14.09
N PHE A 80 -1.37 -5.06 -13.25
CA PHE A 80 -1.57 -3.97 -12.30
C PHE A 80 -0.38 -3.00 -12.23
N VAL A 81 -0.69 -1.77 -11.83
CA VAL A 81 0.28 -0.73 -11.52
C VAL A 81 0.40 -0.58 -10.01
N LEU A 82 1.61 -0.59 -9.52
CA LEU A 82 1.92 -0.41 -8.10
C LEU A 82 2.79 0.83 -7.93
N ALA A 83 2.33 1.76 -7.11
CA ALA A 83 3.07 2.93 -6.69
C ALA A 83 3.46 2.83 -5.21
N SER A 84 4.68 3.23 -4.91
CA SER A 84 5.13 3.45 -3.54
C SER A 84 5.89 4.78 -3.46
N LYS A 85 6.50 5.08 -2.34
CA LYS A 85 7.11 6.38 -2.09
C LYS A 85 8.57 6.24 -1.70
N VAL A 86 9.34 7.27 -2.01
CA VAL A 86 10.76 7.40 -1.64
C VAL A 86 10.94 8.51 -0.61
N GLY A 87 12.14 8.62 -0.03
CA GLY A 87 12.50 9.67 0.91
C GLY A 87 12.32 9.28 2.38
N ARG A 88 11.74 8.12 2.67
CA ARG A 88 11.69 7.53 4.02
C ARG A 88 12.23 6.12 3.99
N VAL A 89 13.25 5.86 4.79
CA VAL A 89 13.90 4.56 4.92
C VAL A 89 13.48 3.94 6.25
N LEU A 90 13.04 2.69 6.20
CA LEU A 90 12.68 1.92 7.39
C LEU A 90 13.94 1.35 8.04
N LYS A 91 14.10 1.58 9.34
CA LYS A 91 15.18 1.03 10.16
C LYS A 91 14.59 0.14 11.25
N PRO A 92 15.07 -1.08 11.46
CA PRO A 92 14.61 -1.91 12.59
C PRO A 92 14.80 -1.17 13.91
N ALA A 93 13.78 -1.22 14.78
CA ALA A 93 13.81 -0.55 16.07
C ALA A 93 13.07 -1.36 17.13
N ARG A 94 13.37 -1.07 18.41
CA ARG A 94 12.63 -1.67 19.52
C ARG A 94 11.28 -0.96 19.64
N LYS A 95 10.24 -1.69 20.01
CA LYS A 95 8.86 -1.19 20.09
C LYS A 95 8.75 0.12 20.91
N GLN A 96 9.48 0.21 22.03
CA GLN A 96 9.45 1.39 22.91
C GLN A 96 10.11 2.65 22.29
N ASP A 97 10.90 2.49 21.24
CA ASP A 97 11.62 3.57 20.58
C ASP A 97 10.88 4.11 19.34
N ILE A 98 9.66 3.62 19.07
CA ILE A 98 8.90 3.95 17.87
C ILE A 98 7.66 4.78 18.25
N ASP A 99 7.52 5.95 17.64
CA ASP A 99 6.25 6.66 17.63
C ASP A 99 5.36 6.12 16.54
N TYR A 100 4.35 5.36 16.92
CA TYR A 100 3.43 4.71 15.99
C TYR A 100 2.27 5.60 15.54
N ALA A 101 1.97 6.70 16.25
CA ALA A 101 0.79 7.50 15.91
C ALA A 101 0.81 8.00 14.45
N PRO A 102 -0.27 7.86 13.68
CA PRO A 102 -1.59 7.33 14.04
C PRO A 102 -1.78 5.82 13.74
N TRP A 103 -0.70 5.08 13.57
CA TRP A 103 -0.73 3.66 13.19
C TRP A 103 -0.88 2.77 14.43
N THR A 104 -1.65 1.69 14.31
CA THR A 104 -1.87 0.73 15.39
C THR A 104 -1.35 -0.65 15.01
N ASN A 105 -0.74 -1.36 15.95
CA ASN A 105 -0.15 -2.69 15.73
C ASN A 105 0.68 -2.76 14.44
N ALA A 106 1.55 -1.77 14.26
CA ALA A 106 2.36 -1.57 13.07
C ALA A 106 3.70 -2.31 13.14
N GLY A 107 4.46 -2.29 12.04
CA GLY A 107 5.77 -2.91 11.93
C GLY A 107 6.79 -2.32 12.91
N ARG A 108 7.78 -3.11 13.32
CA ARG A 108 8.83 -2.68 14.26
C ARG A 108 9.97 -1.96 13.56
N PHE A 109 9.62 -0.84 12.92
CA PHE A 109 10.56 0.03 12.23
C PHE A 109 10.34 1.48 12.64
N THR A 110 11.43 2.20 12.81
CA THR A 110 11.43 3.66 12.78
C THR A 110 11.75 4.15 11.36
N MET A 111 11.53 5.41 11.10
CA MET A 111 11.78 6.00 9.78
C MET A 111 12.80 7.10 9.86
N GLU A 112 13.72 7.08 8.90
CA GLU A 112 14.65 8.18 8.67
C GLU A 112 14.34 8.83 7.31
N PHE A 113 14.50 10.15 7.23
CA PHE A 113 14.46 10.82 5.94
C PHE A 113 15.80 10.65 5.24
N ASP A 114 15.75 10.17 4.01
CA ASP A 114 16.92 10.03 3.14
C ASP A 114 16.51 10.40 1.71
N TYR A 115 17.07 11.48 1.22
CA TYR A 115 16.85 12.00 -0.14
C TYR A 115 18.15 11.99 -0.97
N SER A 116 19.16 11.23 -0.53
CA SER A 116 20.44 11.09 -1.25
C SER A 116 20.33 10.34 -2.58
#